data_900fffc562c9b8952c51adff462f8ca9
#
_entry.id   900fffc562c9b8952c51adff462f8ca9
#
_cell.length_a   1.000
_cell.length_b   1.000
_cell.length_c   1.000
_cell.angle_alpha   90.00
_cell.angle_beta   90.00
_cell.angle_gamma   90.00
#
_symmetry.space_group_name_H-M   'P 1'
#
loop_
_entity.id
_entity.type
_entity.pdbx_description
1 polymer ?
#
loop_
_entity_poly.entity_id
_entity_poly.type
_entity_poly.pdbx_seq_one_letter_code
_entity_poly.pdbx_strand_id
1 'polypeptide(L)'
;MRTSKRSIVVLLTVLVLGAIAGQAQQPAINMITAEEPKTKMTNNQPVVIVDVRSAEGFANSTTTVKGSIHFKLRKLKYRLQYPPFKDLPRNAEIVTYCACPKDEASIAAAEVLQSSGFTRVRVLQGGWTEWLRVNGPVQPRARN
;
A
#
# COMPACT_ATOMS: atom_id res chain seq x y z
N MET A 1 -6.54 -31.28 77.56
CA MET A 1 -6.69 -29.94 76.95
C MET A 1 -6.23 -30.04 75.52
N ARG A 2 -7.14 -29.95 74.56
CA ARG A 2 -6.86 -30.05 73.12
C ARG A 2 -6.91 -28.69 72.48
N THR A 3 -5.75 -28.18 72.11
CA THR A 3 -5.66 -26.92 71.33
C THR A 3 -5.85 -27.23 69.84
N SER A 4 -6.97 -26.81 69.28
CA SER A 4 -7.27 -26.90 67.86
C SER A 4 -6.49 -25.82 67.11
N LYS A 5 -5.57 -26.23 66.24
CA LYS A 5 -4.92 -25.36 65.25
C LYS A 5 -5.84 -25.21 64.04
N ARG A 6 -6.48 -24.03 63.93
CA ARG A 6 -7.22 -23.67 62.73
C ARG A 6 -6.22 -23.18 61.67
N SER A 7 -5.99 -24.00 60.67
CA SER A 7 -5.21 -23.61 59.47
C SER A 7 -6.05 -22.70 58.59
N ILE A 8 -5.67 -21.44 58.49
CA ILE A 8 -6.22 -20.50 57.53
C ILE A 8 -5.51 -20.73 56.21
N VAL A 9 -6.22 -21.38 55.25
CA VAL A 9 -5.78 -21.45 53.86
C VAL A 9 -6.16 -20.15 53.18
N VAL A 10 -5.20 -19.27 52.96
CA VAL A 10 -5.35 -18.06 52.17
C VAL A 10 -5.25 -18.46 50.71
N LEU A 11 -6.40 -18.49 50.02
CA LEU A 11 -6.45 -18.72 48.58
C LEU A 11 -6.06 -17.41 47.85
N LEU A 12 -4.84 -17.31 47.40
CA LEU A 12 -4.38 -16.22 46.53
C LEU A 12 -4.90 -16.51 45.10
N THR A 13 -6.04 -15.92 44.76
CA THR A 13 -6.49 -15.85 43.36
C THR A 13 -5.69 -14.80 42.63
N VAL A 14 -4.69 -15.25 41.86
CA VAL A 14 -3.96 -14.38 40.92
C VAL A 14 -4.85 -14.14 39.73
N LEU A 15 -5.43 -12.94 39.66
CA LEU A 15 -6.19 -12.45 38.50
C LEU A 15 -5.19 -12.07 37.41
N VAL A 16 -4.91 -13.00 36.48
CA VAL A 16 -4.14 -12.71 35.28
C VAL A 16 -5.02 -11.93 34.33
N LEU A 17 -4.95 -10.59 34.38
CA LEU A 17 -5.49 -9.74 33.30
C LEU A 17 -4.60 -9.96 32.06
N GLY A 18 -5.02 -10.87 31.20
CA GLY A 18 -4.46 -11.01 29.86
C GLY A 18 -4.77 -9.74 29.05
N ALA A 19 -3.78 -8.86 28.91
CA ALA A 19 -3.85 -7.79 27.92
C ALA A 19 -3.86 -8.44 26.53
N ILE A 20 -5.04 -8.58 25.94
CA ILE A 20 -5.18 -8.90 24.51
C ILE A 20 -4.69 -7.66 23.78
N ALA A 21 -3.40 -7.61 23.45
CA ALA A 21 -2.87 -6.67 22.49
C ALA A 21 -3.55 -6.99 21.15
N GLY A 22 -4.60 -6.25 20.80
CA GLY A 22 -5.23 -6.31 19.51
C GLY A 22 -4.18 -5.98 18.47
N GLN A 23 -3.64 -6.98 17.78
CA GLN A 23 -2.83 -6.76 16.60
C GLN A 23 -3.75 -6.11 15.57
N ALA A 24 -3.54 -4.81 15.33
CA ALA A 24 -4.19 -4.12 14.24
C ALA A 24 -3.73 -4.81 12.95
N GLN A 25 -4.61 -5.64 12.41
CA GLN A 25 -4.37 -6.36 11.16
C GLN A 25 -4.28 -5.31 10.05
N GLN A 26 -3.12 -5.20 9.39
CA GLN A 26 -3.01 -4.34 8.23
C GLN A 26 -4.07 -4.77 7.20
N PRO A 27 -4.82 -3.82 6.63
CA PRO A 27 -5.82 -4.17 5.64
C PRO A 27 -5.15 -4.90 4.46
N ALA A 28 -5.78 -5.97 4.01
CA ALA A 28 -5.29 -6.73 2.87
C ALA A 28 -5.11 -5.81 1.65
N ILE A 29 -4.02 -6.01 0.92
CA ILE A 29 -3.76 -5.26 -0.32
C ILE A 29 -4.79 -5.69 -1.37
N ASN A 30 -5.55 -4.73 -1.87
CA ASN A 30 -6.53 -4.96 -2.92
C ASN A 30 -5.89 -4.85 -4.30
N MET A 31 -6.02 -5.90 -5.10
CA MET A 31 -5.63 -5.89 -6.52
C MET A 31 -6.73 -5.24 -7.36
N ILE A 32 -6.34 -4.61 -8.47
CA ILE A 32 -7.27 -4.00 -9.44
C ILE A 32 -6.85 -4.41 -10.85
N THR A 33 -7.82 -4.71 -11.70
CA THR A 33 -7.55 -4.98 -13.12
C THR A 33 -7.20 -3.69 -13.86
N ALA A 34 -6.45 -3.77 -14.96
CA ALA A 34 -6.01 -2.59 -15.70
C ALA A 34 -7.18 -1.83 -16.37
N GLU A 35 -8.26 -2.51 -16.68
CA GLU A 35 -9.44 -1.88 -17.28
C GLU A 35 -10.12 -0.87 -16.36
N GLU A 36 -10.09 -1.10 -15.05
CA GLU A 36 -10.76 -0.22 -14.11
C GLU A 36 -10.09 1.17 -14.03
N PRO A 37 -8.77 1.31 -13.74
CA PRO A 37 -8.12 2.62 -13.74
C PRO A 37 -8.07 3.24 -15.15
N LYS A 38 -7.97 2.44 -16.23
CA LYS A 38 -8.08 2.92 -17.61
C LYS A 38 -9.43 3.61 -17.85
N THR A 39 -10.52 2.98 -17.46
CA THR A 39 -11.88 3.55 -17.58
C THR A 39 -12.00 4.84 -16.78
N LYS A 40 -11.49 4.89 -15.55
CA LYS A 40 -11.48 6.11 -14.73
C LYS A 40 -10.74 7.25 -15.42
N MET A 41 -9.55 6.98 -15.95
CA MET A 41 -8.75 7.98 -16.64
C MET A 41 -9.44 8.49 -17.92
N THR A 42 -10.08 7.60 -18.68
CA THR A 42 -10.83 7.96 -19.89
C THR A 42 -12.03 8.85 -19.55
N ASN A 43 -12.68 8.60 -18.43
CA ASN A 43 -13.84 9.36 -17.95
C ASN A 43 -13.44 10.58 -17.10
N ASN A 44 -12.15 10.96 -17.05
CA ASN A 44 -11.62 12.05 -16.24
C ASN A 44 -11.97 11.94 -14.74
N GLN A 45 -12.14 10.71 -14.24
CA GLN A 45 -12.35 10.47 -12.82
C GLN A 45 -10.99 10.52 -12.08
N PRO A 46 -10.96 11.09 -10.87
CA PRO A 46 -9.71 11.25 -10.15
C PRO A 46 -9.13 9.89 -9.72
N VAL A 47 -7.91 9.63 -10.15
CA VAL A 47 -7.09 8.49 -9.70
C VAL A 47 -5.62 8.90 -9.74
N VAL A 48 -4.88 8.59 -8.70
CA VAL A 48 -3.44 8.85 -8.61
C VAL A 48 -2.71 7.56 -8.98
N ILE A 49 -1.91 7.61 -10.02
CA ILE A 49 -1.11 6.46 -10.46
C ILE A 49 0.33 6.62 -9.99
N VAL A 50 0.85 5.63 -9.28
CA VAL A 50 2.21 5.62 -8.73
C VAL A 50 3.04 4.54 -9.42
N ASP A 51 4.06 4.98 -10.15
CA ASP A 51 5.02 4.14 -10.84
C ASP A 51 6.19 3.81 -9.92
N VAL A 52 6.32 2.55 -9.52
CA VAL A 52 7.44 2.09 -8.67
C VAL A 52 8.34 1.09 -9.40
N ARG A 53 8.37 1.16 -10.73
CA ARG A 53 9.33 0.36 -11.51
C ARG A 53 10.75 0.62 -11.02
N SER A 54 11.61 -0.39 -11.12
CA SER A 54 13.06 -0.24 -10.86
C SER A 54 13.65 0.86 -11.76
N ALA A 55 14.81 1.40 -11.37
CA ALA A 55 15.50 2.39 -12.19
C ALA A 55 15.78 1.85 -13.62
N GLU A 56 16.13 0.58 -13.73
CA GLU A 56 16.36 -0.10 -15.00
C GLU A 56 15.05 -0.30 -15.78
N GLY A 57 14.00 -0.87 -15.16
CA GLY A 57 12.71 -1.07 -15.81
C GLY A 57 12.05 0.26 -16.25
N PHE A 58 12.27 1.33 -15.50
CA PHE A 58 11.84 2.67 -15.90
C PHE A 58 12.69 3.22 -17.05
N ALA A 59 14.02 3.07 -17.01
CA ALA A 59 14.92 3.57 -18.04
C ALA A 59 14.75 2.84 -19.39
N ASN A 60 14.45 1.55 -19.37
CA ASN A 60 14.24 0.73 -20.56
C ASN A 60 12.87 0.98 -21.25
N SER A 61 12.02 1.77 -20.66
CA SER A 61 10.73 2.16 -21.27
C SER A 61 10.79 3.60 -21.77
N THR A 62 10.28 3.84 -22.98
CA THR A 62 10.15 5.20 -23.54
C THR A 62 8.93 5.93 -23.01
N THR A 63 7.98 5.19 -22.41
CA THR A 63 6.70 5.71 -21.93
C THR A 63 6.40 5.30 -20.49
N THR A 64 5.44 5.96 -19.90
CA THR A 64 4.85 5.68 -18.59
C THR A 64 3.34 5.84 -18.64
N VAL A 65 2.60 5.36 -17.65
CA VAL A 65 1.16 5.63 -17.56
C VAL A 65 0.93 7.14 -17.53
N LYS A 66 -0.01 7.63 -18.31
CA LYS A 66 -0.32 9.05 -18.39
C LYS A 66 -0.63 9.62 -16.99
N GLY A 67 0.07 10.72 -16.63
CA GLY A 67 -0.09 11.36 -15.32
C GLY A 67 0.49 10.61 -14.13
N SER A 68 1.18 9.47 -14.34
CA SER A 68 1.79 8.74 -13.23
C SER A 68 2.99 9.47 -12.64
N ILE A 69 3.21 9.22 -11.36
CA ILE A 69 4.31 9.78 -10.59
C ILE A 69 5.30 8.66 -10.30
N HIS A 70 6.55 8.80 -10.81
CA HIS A 70 7.57 7.78 -10.60
C HIS A 70 8.38 8.01 -9.34
N PHE A 71 8.53 6.96 -8.53
CA PHE A 71 9.40 6.95 -7.36
C PHE A 71 10.15 5.63 -7.23
N LYS A 72 11.41 5.73 -6.83
CA LYS A 72 12.12 4.54 -6.33
C LYS A 72 11.46 4.10 -5.01
N LEU A 73 11.04 2.85 -4.92
CA LEU A 73 10.34 2.31 -3.74
C LEU A 73 11.00 2.71 -2.41
N ARG A 74 12.33 2.59 -2.31
CA ARG A 74 13.11 2.95 -1.10
C ARG A 74 12.97 4.42 -0.67
N LYS A 75 12.54 5.32 -1.58
CA LYS A 75 12.34 6.75 -1.29
C LYS A 75 10.89 7.10 -1.04
N LEU A 76 9.95 6.18 -1.26
CA LEU A 76 8.53 6.48 -1.20
C LEU A 76 8.13 7.06 0.16
N LYS A 77 8.49 6.40 1.27
CA LYS A 77 8.16 6.87 2.62
C LYS A 77 8.60 8.32 2.88
N TYR A 78 9.79 8.70 2.42
CA TYR A 78 10.28 10.08 2.50
C TYR A 78 9.45 11.02 1.63
N ARG A 79 9.11 10.59 0.41
CA ARG A 79 8.37 11.41 -0.56
C ARG A 79 6.93 11.70 -0.14
N LEU A 80 6.34 10.91 0.74
CA LEU A 80 4.99 11.14 1.27
C LEU A 80 4.89 12.43 2.10
N GLN A 81 6.02 13.01 2.54
CA GLN A 81 6.08 14.26 3.28
C GLN A 81 6.04 15.51 2.38
N TYR A 82 6.07 15.34 1.07
CA TYR A 82 6.12 16.41 0.08
C TYR A 82 4.96 16.29 -0.93
N PRO A 83 4.62 17.39 -1.63
CA PRO A 83 3.68 17.33 -2.74
C PRO A 83 4.10 16.30 -3.80
N PRO A 84 3.13 15.64 -4.46
CA PRO A 84 1.69 15.84 -4.27
C PRO A 84 1.11 15.07 -3.07
N PHE A 85 1.79 14.08 -2.52
CA PHE A 85 1.23 13.18 -1.50
C PHE A 85 0.83 13.88 -0.20
N LYS A 86 1.63 14.86 0.23
CA LYS A 86 1.34 15.65 1.43
C LYS A 86 -0.04 16.30 1.37
N ASP A 87 -0.43 16.74 0.16
CA ASP A 87 -1.64 17.50 -0.08
C ASP A 87 -2.83 16.63 -0.51
N LEU A 88 -2.61 15.33 -0.76
CA LEU A 88 -3.68 14.41 -1.11
C LEU A 88 -4.55 14.09 0.11
N PRO A 89 -5.89 14.05 -0.07
CA PRO A 89 -6.78 13.56 0.96
C PRO A 89 -6.50 12.06 1.23
N ARG A 90 -6.63 11.63 2.50
CA ARG A 90 -6.31 10.24 2.88
C ARG A 90 -7.22 9.20 2.23
N ASN A 91 -8.35 9.59 1.72
CA ASN A 91 -9.27 8.76 0.93
C ASN A 91 -9.07 8.93 -0.58
N ALA A 92 -7.99 9.57 -1.04
CA ALA A 92 -7.66 9.60 -2.46
C ALA A 92 -7.48 8.18 -2.99
N GLU A 93 -7.98 7.92 -4.19
CA GLU A 93 -7.78 6.65 -4.84
C GLU A 93 -6.38 6.60 -5.47
N ILE A 94 -5.56 5.67 -5.00
CA ILE A 94 -4.19 5.49 -5.43
C ILE A 94 -4.03 4.08 -6.01
N VAL A 95 -3.43 3.99 -7.18
CA VAL A 95 -3.06 2.73 -7.82
C VAL A 95 -1.56 2.68 -8.02
N THR A 96 -0.91 1.68 -7.45
CA THR A 96 0.53 1.44 -7.63
C THR A 96 0.77 0.41 -8.72
N TYR A 97 1.84 0.56 -9.50
CA TYR A 97 2.29 -0.44 -10.46
C TYR A 97 3.80 -0.53 -10.57
N CYS A 98 4.28 -1.70 -11.00
CA CYS A 98 5.67 -1.96 -11.34
C CYS A 98 5.78 -2.75 -12.67
N ALA A 99 6.96 -3.22 -13.00
CA ALA A 99 7.22 -4.12 -14.11
C ALA A 99 7.85 -5.45 -13.63
N CYS A 100 7.56 -5.85 -12.41
CA CYS A 100 8.05 -7.09 -11.81
C CYS A 100 7.02 -8.23 -11.97
N PRO A 101 7.47 -9.51 -12.07
CA PRO A 101 6.58 -10.62 -12.44
C PRO A 101 5.41 -10.89 -11.48
N LYS A 102 5.56 -10.55 -10.20
CA LYS A 102 4.57 -10.82 -9.14
C LYS A 102 4.09 -9.56 -8.44
N ASP A 103 4.23 -8.40 -9.09
CA ASP A 103 3.82 -7.10 -8.54
C ASP A 103 4.45 -6.75 -7.17
N GLU A 104 5.58 -7.40 -6.78
CA GLU A 104 6.15 -7.26 -5.44
C GLU A 104 6.47 -5.80 -5.06
N ALA A 105 7.05 -5.03 -5.97
CA ALA A 105 7.40 -3.64 -5.70
C ALA A 105 6.15 -2.75 -5.54
N SER A 106 5.10 -3.00 -6.32
CA SER A 106 3.85 -2.26 -6.21
C SER A 106 3.03 -2.65 -4.98
N ILE A 107 3.09 -3.92 -4.56
CA ILE A 107 2.53 -4.39 -3.29
C ILE A 107 3.23 -3.68 -2.13
N ALA A 108 4.57 -3.72 -2.08
CA ALA A 108 5.33 -3.04 -1.03
C ALA A 108 5.08 -1.52 -1.00
N ALA A 109 4.89 -0.88 -2.16
CA ALA A 109 4.52 0.52 -2.23
C ALA A 109 3.12 0.79 -1.67
N ALA A 110 2.16 -0.09 -1.96
CA ALA A 110 0.81 0.01 -1.42
C ALA A 110 0.80 -0.13 0.10
N GLU A 111 1.59 -1.05 0.67
CA GLU A 111 1.76 -1.20 2.12
C GLU A 111 2.32 0.07 2.77
N VAL A 112 3.33 0.70 2.18
CA VAL A 112 3.88 1.99 2.66
C VAL A 112 2.82 3.08 2.64
N LEU A 113 2.02 3.18 1.58
CA LEU A 113 0.94 4.16 1.46
C LEU A 113 -0.16 3.92 2.50
N GLN A 114 -0.62 2.68 2.67
CA GLN A 114 -1.62 2.32 3.68
C GLN A 114 -1.13 2.60 5.10
N SER A 115 0.10 2.20 5.42
CA SER A 115 0.72 2.48 6.73
C SER A 115 0.89 3.99 6.99
N SER A 116 0.87 4.80 5.95
CA SER A 116 0.92 6.26 6.03
C SER A 116 -0.47 6.91 6.06
N GLY A 117 -1.54 6.09 6.17
CA GLY A 117 -2.91 6.56 6.39
C GLY A 117 -3.76 6.70 5.13
N PHE A 118 -3.28 6.33 3.94
CA PHE A 118 -4.13 6.29 2.75
C PHE A 118 -5.04 5.05 2.79
N THR A 119 -6.34 5.26 2.63
CA THR A 119 -7.35 4.22 2.84
C THR A 119 -7.82 3.53 1.57
N ARG A 120 -7.55 4.10 0.39
CA ARG A 120 -7.99 3.58 -0.90
C ARG A 120 -6.81 3.33 -1.83
N VAL A 121 -5.92 2.45 -1.39
CA VAL A 121 -4.73 2.05 -2.16
C VAL A 121 -4.96 0.67 -2.75
N ARG A 122 -4.69 0.54 -4.05
CA ARG A 122 -4.81 -0.70 -4.80
C ARG A 122 -3.57 -0.94 -5.66
N VAL A 123 -3.33 -2.20 -6.03
CA VAL A 123 -2.21 -2.61 -6.85
C VAL A 123 -2.71 -3.03 -8.22
N LEU A 124 -2.13 -2.49 -9.27
CA LEU A 124 -2.42 -2.87 -10.65
C LEU A 124 -1.90 -4.28 -10.93
N GLN A 125 -2.80 -5.24 -11.07
CA GLN A 125 -2.46 -6.63 -11.35
C GLN A 125 -1.74 -6.74 -12.71
N GLY A 126 -0.58 -7.39 -12.74
CA GLY A 126 0.24 -7.53 -13.94
C GLY A 126 0.95 -6.24 -14.37
N GLY A 127 0.84 -5.20 -13.58
CA GLY A 127 1.61 -3.95 -13.67
C GLY A 127 1.70 -3.34 -15.06
N TRP A 128 2.92 -2.93 -15.44
CA TRP A 128 3.19 -2.26 -16.70
C TRP A 128 2.84 -3.10 -17.93
N THR A 129 3.12 -4.40 -17.90
CA THR A 129 2.82 -5.31 -19.01
C THR A 129 1.32 -5.38 -19.29
N GLU A 130 0.52 -5.52 -18.25
CA GLU A 130 -0.93 -5.58 -18.37
C GLU A 130 -1.52 -4.23 -18.81
N TRP A 131 -0.96 -3.11 -18.35
CA TRP A 131 -1.35 -1.78 -18.80
C TRP A 131 -1.22 -1.60 -20.31
N LEU A 132 -0.08 -2.05 -20.86
CA LEU A 132 0.15 -2.02 -22.30
C LEU A 132 -0.79 -2.96 -23.06
N ARG A 133 -1.05 -4.15 -22.50
CA ARG A 133 -1.94 -5.16 -23.13
C ARG A 133 -3.36 -4.61 -23.33
N VAL A 134 -3.86 -3.84 -22.37
CA VAL A 134 -5.20 -3.23 -22.48
C VAL A 134 -5.20 -1.90 -23.23
N ASN A 135 -4.08 -1.49 -23.81
CA ASN A 135 -3.91 -0.18 -24.45
C ASN A 135 -4.29 0.99 -23.52
N GLY A 136 -3.81 0.93 -22.28
CA GLY A 136 -4.00 2.00 -21.29
C GLY A 136 -3.30 3.30 -21.73
N PRO A 137 -3.84 4.48 -21.38
CA PRO A 137 -3.25 5.76 -21.74
C PRO A 137 -1.80 5.89 -21.25
N VAL A 138 -0.91 6.29 -22.14
CA VAL A 138 0.52 6.50 -21.85
C VAL A 138 0.96 7.92 -22.22
N GLN A 139 2.10 8.33 -21.67
CA GLN A 139 2.79 9.57 -22.03
C GLN A 139 4.29 9.29 -22.17
N PRO A 140 5.05 10.13 -22.89
CA PRO A 140 6.50 10.04 -22.93
C PRO A 140 7.08 10.08 -21.52
N ARG A 141 8.08 9.25 -21.24
CA ARG A 141 8.82 9.29 -19.98
C ARG A 141 9.65 10.57 -19.89
N ALA A 142 9.55 11.28 -18.78
CA ALA A 142 10.47 12.40 -18.54
C ALA A 142 11.91 11.90 -18.50
N ARG A 143 12.79 12.55 -19.26
CA ARG A 143 14.24 12.32 -19.19
C ARG A 143 14.77 13.14 -18.01
N ASN A 144 15.30 12.45 -17.03
CA ASN A 144 16.07 13.08 -15.94
C ASN A 144 17.52 13.20 -16.38
#